data_f00572950752f17a7a391b8b53333125
#
_entry.id   f00572950752f17a7a391b8b53333125
#
_cell.length_a   1.000
_cell.length_b   1.000
_cell.length_c   1.000
_cell.angle_alpha   90.00
_cell.angle_beta   90.00
_cell.angle_gamma   90.00
#
_symmetry.space_group_name_H-M   'P 1'
#
loop_
_entity.id
_entity.type
_entity.pdbx_description
1 polymer ?
#
loop_
_entity_poly.entity_id
_entity_poly.type
_entity_poly.pdbx_seq_one_letter_code
_entity_poly.pdbx_strand_id
1 'polypeptide(L)'
;MKTNLPPHTEFLFFAEKLADISREILLTASRTLPEVAVKVDASYVTTTDKAVEKKLREIIISQYPDHGIYGEEFENLNIDAEYVWVLDPIDGTAAFVAGIPVYGTLIALAWKGKPFIGVIDHPITDDRWTGVYDICAFHNGKPVTTRSCATLGAAYVTCSNCDFMSPDQLAQFDEVRKQVAYVQYGGSCFAYGVLASGRSD
;
A
#
# COMPACT_ATOMS: atom_id res chain seq x y z
N MET A 1 -1.50 1.68 30.40
CA MET A 1 -2.47 2.74 30.07
C MET A 1 -3.33 2.20 28.94
N LYS A 2 -4.65 2.03 29.13
CA LYS A 2 -5.53 1.72 28.00
C LYS A 2 -5.59 2.98 27.14
N THR A 3 -4.91 2.98 26.01
CA THR A 3 -5.09 4.02 24.99
C THR A 3 -6.56 3.96 24.56
N ASN A 4 -7.28 5.07 24.70
CA ASN A 4 -8.63 5.22 24.12
C ASN A 4 -8.44 5.22 22.58
N LEU A 5 -8.35 4.04 21.99
CA LEU A 5 -8.28 3.89 20.54
C LEU A 5 -9.62 4.27 19.93
N PRO A 6 -9.61 4.90 18.74
CA PRO A 6 -10.83 5.20 17.99
C PRO A 6 -11.64 3.93 17.66
N PRO A 7 -12.86 4.06 17.15
CA PRO A 7 -13.69 2.94 16.73
C PRO A 7 -13.09 2.22 15.50
N HIS A 8 -12.06 1.42 15.73
CA HIS A 8 -11.25 0.77 14.70
C HIS A 8 -12.02 -0.19 13.81
N THR A 9 -13.03 -0.88 14.35
CA THR A 9 -13.82 -1.84 13.56
C THR A 9 -14.62 -1.15 12.45
N GLU A 10 -15.24 0.00 12.74
CA GLU A 10 -15.98 0.77 11.75
C GLU A 10 -15.08 1.29 10.63
N PHE A 11 -13.96 1.89 11.02
CA PHE A 11 -13.00 2.43 10.05
C PHE A 11 -12.31 1.35 9.22
N LEU A 12 -12.00 0.18 9.82
CA LEU A 12 -11.44 -0.95 9.07
C LEU A 12 -12.45 -1.46 8.04
N PHE A 13 -13.71 -1.67 8.43
CA PHE A 13 -14.75 -2.09 7.51
C PHE A 13 -14.95 -1.08 6.36
N PHE A 14 -14.89 0.21 6.66
CA PHE A 14 -14.97 1.24 5.63
C PHE A 14 -13.76 1.22 4.69
N ALA A 15 -12.54 1.03 5.20
CA ALA A 15 -11.33 0.89 4.39
C ALA A 15 -11.40 -0.34 3.46
N GLU A 16 -11.91 -1.47 3.96
CA GLU A 16 -12.13 -2.68 3.16
C GLU A 16 -13.16 -2.44 2.06
N LYS A 17 -14.25 -1.71 2.33
CA LYS A 17 -15.23 -1.32 1.32
C LYS A 17 -14.63 -0.41 0.24
N LEU A 18 -13.75 0.52 0.61
CA LEU A 18 -13.02 1.33 -0.36
C LEU A 18 -12.12 0.45 -1.24
N ALA A 19 -11.44 -0.53 -0.65
CA ALA A 19 -10.61 -1.50 -1.37
C ALA A 19 -11.43 -2.36 -2.34
N ASP A 20 -12.65 -2.79 -1.97
CA ASP A 20 -13.56 -3.52 -2.88
C ASP A 20 -13.88 -2.69 -4.13
N ILE A 21 -14.17 -1.40 -3.95
CA ILE A 21 -14.48 -0.50 -5.05
C ILE A 21 -13.26 -0.28 -5.96
N SER A 22 -12.08 -0.08 -5.38
CA SER A 22 -10.84 0.00 -6.16
C SER A 22 -10.59 -1.28 -6.95
N ARG A 23 -10.74 -2.44 -6.29
CA ARG A 23 -10.57 -3.77 -6.89
C ARG A 23 -11.42 -3.97 -8.14
N GLU A 24 -12.70 -3.59 -8.10
CA GLU A 24 -13.61 -3.68 -9.25
C GLU A 24 -13.13 -2.84 -10.43
N ILE A 25 -12.67 -1.62 -10.17
CA ILE A 25 -12.14 -0.72 -11.20
C ILE A 25 -10.86 -1.31 -11.79
N LEU A 26 -9.92 -1.77 -10.96
CA LEU A 26 -8.65 -2.34 -11.41
C LEU A 26 -8.82 -3.62 -12.20
N LEU A 27 -9.68 -4.55 -11.77
CA LEU A 27 -9.99 -5.78 -12.49
C LEU A 27 -10.60 -5.50 -13.88
N THR A 28 -11.38 -4.44 -13.99
CA THR A 28 -11.95 -4.01 -15.27
C THR A 28 -10.88 -3.41 -16.15
N ALA A 29 -10.08 -2.49 -15.63
CA ALA A 29 -9.02 -1.79 -16.37
C ALA A 29 -7.89 -2.73 -16.81
N SER A 30 -7.55 -3.75 -16.02
CA SER A 30 -6.49 -4.72 -16.33
C SER A 30 -6.73 -5.56 -17.59
N ARG A 31 -7.94 -5.52 -18.13
CA ARG A 31 -8.31 -6.25 -19.36
C ARG A 31 -7.95 -5.50 -20.64
N THR A 32 -7.53 -4.26 -20.53
CA THR A 32 -7.19 -3.39 -21.67
C THR A 32 -5.83 -2.74 -21.44
N LEU A 33 -5.17 -2.30 -22.52
CA LEU A 33 -3.94 -1.51 -22.38
C LEU A 33 -4.29 -0.15 -21.79
N PRO A 34 -3.63 0.26 -20.68
CA PRO A 34 -3.91 1.54 -20.04
C PRO A 34 -3.39 2.71 -20.88
N GLU A 35 -4.08 3.86 -20.82
CA GLU A 35 -3.53 5.12 -21.25
C GLU A 35 -2.55 5.64 -20.19
N VAL A 36 -1.30 5.83 -20.59
CA VAL A 36 -0.17 6.17 -19.71
C VAL A 36 0.28 7.60 -19.93
N ALA A 37 0.48 8.35 -18.85
CA ALA A 37 1.23 9.59 -18.84
C ALA A 37 2.45 9.45 -17.93
N VAL A 38 3.48 10.27 -18.15
CA VAL A 38 4.69 10.31 -17.33
C VAL A 38 4.66 11.57 -16.48
N LYS A 39 4.81 11.42 -15.17
CA LYS A 39 4.90 12.53 -14.21
C LYS A 39 6.26 13.25 -14.32
N VAL A 40 6.38 14.40 -13.67
CA VAL A 40 7.62 15.22 -13.68
C VAL A 40 8.82 14.47 -13.09
N ASP A 41 8.57 13.59 -12.14
CA ASP A 41 9.57 12.72 -11.49
C ASP A 41 9.89 11.44 -12.27
N ALA A 42 9.44 11.34 -13.53
CA ALA A 42 9.56 10.20 -14.42
C ALA A 42 8.76 8.94 -13.99
N SER A 43 7.91 9.02 -12.98
CA SER A 43 6.98 7.95 -12.64
C SER A 43 5.79 7.91 -13.62
N TYR A 44 5.11 6.76 -13.68
CA TYR A 44 3.92 6.57 -14.51
C TYR A 44 2.65 6.94 -13.75
N VAL A 45 1.68 7.45 -14.48
CA VAL A 45 0.29 7.60 -14.04
C VAL A 45 -0.63 7.18 -15.18
N THR A 46 -1.72 6.50 -14.86
CA THR A 46 -2.73 6.15 -15.84
C THR A 46 -4.06 6.86 -15.56
N THR A 47 -4.95 6.84 -16.52
CA THR A 47 -6.34 7.31 -16.32
C THR A 47 -7.04 6.49 -15.22
N THR A 48 -6.59 5.25 -14.99
CA THR A 48 -7.13 4.35 -13.96
C THR A 48 -6.75 4.82 -12.56
N ASP A 49 -5.48 5.23 -12.32
CA ASP A 49 -5.04 5.78 -11.02
C ASP A 49 -5.97 6.94 -10.59
N LYS A 50 -6.17 7.89 -11.52
CA LYS A 50 -7.03 9.04 -11.28
C LYS A 50 -8.50 8.67 -11.07
N ALA A 51 -9.01 7.69 -11.81
CA ALA A 51 -10.39 7.25 -11.68
C ALA A 51 -10.63 6.58 -10.31
N VAL A 52 -9.70 5.74 -9.86
CA VAL A 52 -9.75 5.10 -8.54
C VAL A 52 -9.71 6.17 -7.44
N GLU A 53 -8.66 7.00 -7.41
CA GLU A 53 -8.54 7.99 -6.33
C GLU A 53 -9.73 8.94 -6.29
N LYS A 54 -10.19 9.44 -7.43
CA LYS A 54 -11.39 10.28 -7.49
C LYS A 54 -12.60 9.60 -6.86
N LYS A 55 -12.82 8.32 -7.19
CA LYS A 55 -13.95 7.55 -6.66
C LYS A 55 -13.85 7.35 -5.15
N LEU A 56 -12.68 6.99 -4.65
CA LEU A 56 -12.46 6.82 -3.22
C LEU A 56 -12.66 8.13 -2.46
N ARG A 57 -12.16 9.26 -2.97
CA ARG A 57 -12.36 10.60 -2.39
C ARG A 57 -13.82 10.98 -2.28
N GLU A 58 -14.61 10.78 -3.33
CA GLU A 58 -16.04 11.05 -3.33
C GLU A 58 -16.76 10.31 -2.19
N ILE A 59 -16.41 9.05 -1.97
CA ILE A 59 -17.01 8.21 -0.93
C ILE A 59 -16.57 8.66 0.46
N ILE A 60 -15.27 8.94 0.64
CA ILE A 60 -14.73 9.43 1.92
C ILE A 60 -15.39 10.75 2.30
N ILE A 61 -15.42 11.74 1.41
CA ILE A 61 -16.03 13.05 1.67
C ILE A 61 -17.51 12.91 2.01
N SER A 62 -18.22 12.01 1.35
CA SER A 62 -19.64 11.77 1.62
C SER A 62 -19.89 11.17 3.00
N GLN A 63 -19.02 10.25 3.45
CA GLN A 63 -19.19 9.52 4.72
C GLN A 63 -18.56 10.24 5.91
N TYR A 64 -17.41 10.88 5.68
CA TYR A 64 -16.60 11.55 6.70
C TYR A 64 -16.17 12.93 6.22
N PRO A 65 -17.09 13.92 6.16
CA PRO A 65 -16.79 15.24 5.58
C PRO A 65 -15.72 16.04 6.33
N ASP A 66 -15.49 15.71 7.61
CA ASP A 66 -14.49 16.39 8.45
C ASP A 66 -13.11 15.71 8.41
N HIS A 67 -12.96 14.56 7.73
CA HIS A 67 -11.68 13.89 7.59
C HIS A 67 -10.83 14.54 6.50
N GLY A 68 -9.51 14.42 6.64
CA GLY A 68 -8.55 14.78 5.60
C GLY A 68 -8.34 13.66 4.60
N ILE A 69 -7.77 14.01 3.44
CA ILE A 69 -7.33 13.06 2.42
C ILE A 69 -5.97 13.49 1.90
N TYR A 70 -4.99 12.58 2.01
CA TYR A 70 -3.69 12.66 1.37
C TYR A 70 -3.66 11.62 0.24
N GLY A 71 -3.67 12.07 -1.01
CA GLY A 71 -3.66 11.20 -2.17
C GLY A 71 -2.45 11.42 -3.05
N GLU A 72 -2.20 10.49 -3.95
CA GLU A 72 -1.07 10.55 -4.88
C GLU A 72 -1.37 11.39 -6.12
N GLU A 73 -2.63 11.38 -6.61
CA GLU A 73 -3.00 11.88 -7.92
C GLU A 73 -3.70 13.25 -7.90
N PHE A 74 -4.22 13.67 -6.76
CA PHE A 74 -4.92 14.93 -6.59
C PHE A 74 -4.39 15.70 -5.38
N GLU A 75 -4.66 17.01 -5.36
CA GLU A 75 -4.29 17.87 -4.24
C GLU A 75 -4.86 17.36 -2.91
N ASN A 76 -4.06 17.54 -1.88
CA ASN A 76 -4.44 17.13 -0.53
C ASN A 76 -5.62 17.95 0.00
N LEU A 77 -6.47 17.31 0.80
CA LEU A 77 -7.63 17.93 1.43
C LEU A 77 -7.49 17.82 2.95
N ASN A 78 -7.61 18.94 3.67
CA ASN A 78 -7.73 19.01 5.13
C ASN A 78 -6.72 18.09 5.89
N ILE A 79 -5.45 18.14 5.52
CA ILE A 79 -4.41 17.25 6.06
C ILE A 79 -4.08 17.42 7.54
N ASP A 80 -4.55 18.52 8.15
CA ASP A 80 -4.41 18.80 9.58
C ASP A 80 -5.58 18.24 10.41
N ALA A 81 -6.53 17.53 9.77
CA ALA A 81 -7.64 16.88 10.45
C ALA A 81 -7.18 15.82 11.45
N GLU A 82 -8.01 15.51 12.44
CA GLU A 82 -7.72 14.43 13.39
C GLU A 82 -7.57 13.07 12.71
N TYR A 83 -8.36 12.82 11.66
CA TYR A 83 -8.33 11.61 10.83
C TYR A 83 -7.99 12.00 9.39
N VAL A 84 -6.99 11.36 8.83
CA VAL A 84 -6.55 11.59 7.44
C VAL A 84 -6.44 10.26 6.71
N TRP A 85 -7.21 10.10 5.65
CA TRP A 85 -7.10 8.97 4.73
C TRP A 85 -5.90 9.17 3.82
N VAL A 86 -5.06 8.15 3.71
CA VAL A 86 -3.90 8.13 2.81
C VAL A 86 -4.19 7.13 1.71
N LEU A 87 -4.13 7.57 0.46
CA LEU A 87 -4.52 6.79 -0.70
C LEU A 87 -3.39 6.70 -1.71
N ASP A 88 -3.06 5.49 -2.11
CA ASP A 88 -2.30 5.19 -3.31
C ASP A 88 -3.16 4.25 -4.17
N PRO A 89 -3.72 4.77 -5.27
CA PRO A 89 -4.67 4.04 -6.10
C PRO A 89 -4.08 2.79 -6.74
N ILE A 90 -2.85 2.90 -7.26
CA ILE A 90 -2.13 1.81 -7.91
C ILE A 90 -0.65 1.86 -7.52
N ASP A 91 -0.30 1.35 -6.34
CA ASP A 91 1.11 1.07 -6.06
C ASP A 91 1.63 0.04 -7.06
N GLY A 92 2.75 0.36 -7.67
CA GLY A 92 3.27 -0.43 -8.76
C GLY A 92 2.66 -0.09 -10.13
N THR A 93 2.38 1.18 -10.42
CA THR A 93 1.84 1.65 -11.71
C THR A 93 2.65 1.14 -12.91
N ALA A 94 3.97 1.05 -12.80
CA ALA A 94 4.82 0.48 -13.87
C ALA A 94 4.50 -1.01 -14.11
N ALA A 95 4.24 -1.78 -13.05
CA ALA A 95 3.83 -3.18 -13.16
C ALA A 95 2.42 -3.30 -13.77
N PHE A 96 1.50 -2.41 -13.39
CA PHE A 96 0.17 -2.33 -13.97
C PHE A 96 0.24 -2.09 -15.49
N VAL A 97 1.04 -1.11 -15.93
CA VAL A 97 1.27 -0.81 -17.35
C VAL A 97 1.88 -1.99 -18.10
N ALA A 98 2.81 -2.71 -17.47
CA ALA A 98 3.46 -3.89 -18.04
C ALA A 98 2.61 -5.17 -17.99
N GLY A 99 1.45 -5.15 -17.31
CA GLY A 99 0.61 -6.33 -17.10
C GLY A 99 1.19 -7.35 -16.13
N ILE A 100 2.14 -6.93 -15.27
CA ILE A 100 2.75 -7.79 -14.24
C ILE A 100 1.88 -7.70 -12.97
N PRO A 101 1.34 -8.81 -12.44
CA PRO A 101 0.29 -8.79 -11.42
C PRO A 101 0.83 -8.55 -9.99
N VAL A 102 1.70 -7.57 -9.81
CA VAL A 102 2.26 -7.18 -8.49
C VAL A 102 1.90 -5.75 -8.11
N TYR A 103 0.81 -5.23 -8.66
CA TYR A 103 0.26 -3.93 -8.33
C TYR A 103 -0.97 -4.07 -7.43
N GLY A 104 -1.25 -3.05 -6.67
CA GLY A 104 -2.39 -3.05 -5.76
C GLY A 104 -2.76 -1.65 -5.28
N THR A 105 -3.84 -1.57 -4.51
CA THR A 105 -4.28 -0.33 -3.88
C THR A 105 -3.84 -0.29 -2.42
N LEU A 106 -3.28 0.84 -2.00
CA LEU A 106 -2.98 1.12 -0.60
C LEU A 106 -3.99 2.12 -0.04
N ILE A 107 -4.59 1.76 1.08
CA ILE A 107 -5.50 2.62 1.83
C ILE A 107 -5.06 2.61 3.28
N ALA A 108 -4.80 3.79 3.84
CA ALA A 108 -4.54 3.91 5.26
C ALA A 108 -5.39 5.02 5.88
N LEU A 109 -5.68 4.88 7.17
CA LEU A 109 -6.21 5.94 8.00
C LEU A 109 -5.16 6.31 9.03
N ALA A 110 -4.73 7.57 9.00
CA ALA A 110 -3.93 8.14 10.06
C ALA A 110 -4.82 8.81 11.11
N TRP A 111 -4.51 8.62 12.39
CA TRP A 111 -5.13 9.28 13.52
C TRP A 111 -4.09 10.16 14.22
N LYS A 112 -4.35 11.48 14.27
CA LYS A 112 -3.43 12.45 14.85
C LYS A 112 -2.00 12.33 14.28
N GLY A 113 -1.91 12.19 12.97
CA GLY A 113 -0.65 12.10 12.24
C GLY A 113 0.08 10.75 12.34
N LYS A 114 -0.54 9.71 12.93
CA LYS A 114 0.06 8.37 13.05
C LYS A 114 -0.76 7.33 12.30
N PRO A 115 -0.14 6.43 11.53
CA PRO A 115 -0.84 5.32 10.89
C PRO A 115 -1.62 4.51 11.93
N PHE A 116 -2.91 4.29 11.67
CA PHE A 116 -3.82 3.62 12.58
C PHE A 116 -4.45 2.37 11.97
N ILE A 117 -4.91 2.47 10.72
CA ILE A 117 -5.45 1.37 9.93
C ILE A 117 -4.72 1.32 8.61
N GLY A 118 -4.49 0.13 8.07
CA GLY A 118 -3.92 -0.08 6.75
C GLY A 118 -4.58 -1.24 6.02
N VAL A 119 -4.74 -1.07 4.71
CA VAL A 119 -5.17 -2.09 3.76
C VAL A 119 -4.20 -2.10 2.59
N ILE A 120 -3.74 -3.30 2.23
CA ILE A 120 -3.05 -3.59 0.97
C ILE A 120 -3.96 -4.54 0.20
N ASP A 121 -4.42 -4.15 -0.97
CA ASP A 121 -5.33 -4.96 -1.79
C ASP A 121 -4.74 -5.25 -3.15
N HIS A 122 -4.54 -6.54 -3.46
CA HIS A 122 -4.05 -7.03 -4.75
C HIS A 122 -5.18 -7.72 -5.51
N PRO A 123 -5.76 -7.06 -6.53
CA PRO A 123 -6.95 -7.56 -7.20
C PRO A 123 -6.69 -8.83 -8.01
N ILE A 124 -5.52 -8.99 -8.63
CA ILE A 124 -5.24 -10.10 -9.57
C ILE A 124 -4.95 -11.40 -8.83
N THR A 125 -4.22 -11.33 -7.70
CA THR A 125 -3.87 -12.51 -6.90
C THR A 125 -4.93 -12.85 -5.86
N ASP A 126 -5.95 -11.98 -5.71
CA ASP A 126 -7.00 -12.06 -4.68
C ASP A 126 -6.42 -12.07 -3.25
N ASP A 127 -5.36 -11.28 -3.06
CA ASP A 127 -4.72 -11.11 -1.76
C ASP A 127 -5.09 -9.76 -1.16
N ARG A 128 -5.50 -9.78 0.13
CA ARG A 128 -5.74 -8.58 0.92
C ARG A 128 -5.12 -8.71 2.29
N TRP A 129 -4.28 -7.74 2.63
CA TRP A 129 -3.79 -7.57 4.00
C TRP A 129 -4.50 -6.38 4.63
N THR A 130 -4.91 -6.58 5.88
CA THR A 130 -5.51 -5.53 6.70
C THR A 130 -4.84 -5.50 8.05
N GLY A 131 -4.73 -4.31 8.62
CA GLY A 131 -4.12 -4.15 9.93
C GLY A 131 -4.69 -2.98 10.70
N VAL A 132 -4.69 -3.14 12.03
CA VAL A 132 -4.99 -2.07 12.99
C VAL A 132 -3.82 -1.99 13.96
N TYR A 133 -3.28 -0.79 14.10
CA TYR A 133 -2.11 -0.53 14.94
C TYR A 133 -2.28 -1.09 16.35
N ASP A 134 -1.29 -1.87 16.79
CA ASP A 134 -1.19 -2.51 18.12
C ASP A 134 -2.36 -3.46 18.47
N ILE A 135 -3.15 -3.90 17.47
CA ILE A 135 -4.30 -4.79 17.69
C ILE A 135 -4.15 -6.09 16.90
N CYS A 136 -4.07 -6.00 15.56
CA CYS A 136 -4.13 -7.17 14.69
C CYS A 136 -3.60 -6.89 13.29
N ALA A 137 -3.22 -7.97 12.60
CA ALA A 137 -3.02 -8.01 11.16
C ALA A 137 -3.63 -9.28 10.58
N PHE A 138 -4.18 -9.18 9.39
CA PHE A 138 -4.82 -10.31 8.69
C PHE A 138 -4.38 -10.36 7.23
N HIS A 139 -4.34 -11.56 6.69
CA HIS A 139 -4.24 -11.84 5.26
C HIS A 139 -5.44 -12.68 4.85
N ASN A 140 -6.28 -12.17 3.95
CA ASN A 140 -7.54 -12.81 3.55
C ASN A 140 -8.36 -13.31 4.76
N GLY A 141 -8.52 -12.45 5.76
CA GLY A 141 -9.27 -12.74 7.00
C GLY A 141 -8.59 -13.70 7.97
N LYS A 142 -7.39 -14.21 7.69
CA LYS A 142 -6.62 -15.08 8.59
C LYS A 142 -5.56 -14.27 9.31
N PRO A 143 -5.42 -14.40 10.64
CA PRO A 143 -4.39 -13.69 11.39
C PRO A 143 -2.98 -14.00 10.85
N VAL A 144 -2.16 -12.97 10.73
CA VAL A 144 -0.75 -13.08 10.32
C VAL A 144 0.15 -12.30 11.26
N THR A 145 1.43 -12.67 11.26
CA THR A 145 2.50 -11.96 11.96
C THR A 145 3.80 -12.15 11.21
N THR A 146 4.71 -11.22 11.38
CA THR A 146 6.07 -11.34 10.86
C THR A 146 6.78 -12.54 11.49
N ARG A 147 7.75 -13.10 10.79
CA ARG A 147 8.58 -14.19 11.33
C ARG A 147 9.74 -13.64 12.16
N SER A 148 10.32 -14.50 12.99
CA SER A 148 11.56 -14.19 13.66
C SER A 148 12.74 -14.47 12.74
N CYS A 149 13.66 -13.51 12.61
CA CYS A 149 14.93 -13.67 11.92
C CYS A 149 16.09 -13.46 12.91
N ALA A 150 16.83 -14.52 13.20
CA ALA A 150 17.83 -14.48 14.26
C ALA A 150 19.12 -13.76 13.85
N THR A 151 19.46 -13.77 12.56
CA THR A 151 20.69 -13.17 12.04
C THR A 151 20.44 -12.61 10.64
N LEU A 152 21.17 -11.57 10.29
CA LEU A 152 21.12 -10.99 8.94
C LEU A 152 21.43 -12.03 7.86
N GLY A 153 22.37 -12.96 8.12
CA GLY A 153 22.71 -14.03 7.18
C GLY A 153 21.60 -15.07 6.95
N ALA A 154 20.53 -15.06 7.74
CA ALA A 154 19.35 -15.89 7.53
C ALA A 154 18.19 -15.12 6.90
N ALA A 155 18.35 -13.81 6.71
CA ALA A 155 17.28 -12.93 6.23
C ALA A 155 16.96 -13.15 4.75
N TYR A 156 15.67 -13.17 4.44
CA TYR A 156 15.11 -13.10 3.09
C TYR A 156 14.55 -11.70 2.88
N VAL A 157 15.25 -10.87 2.14
CA VAL A 157 14.96 -9.44 1.96
C VAL A 157 14.23 -9.19 0.65
N THR A 158 13.30 -8.26 0.64
CA THR A 158 12.66 -7.76 -0.57
C THR A 158 13.10 -6.33 -0.86
N CYS A 159 13.34 -6.01 -2.11
CA CYS A 159 13.63 -4.68 -2.60
C CYS A 159 12.82 -4.42 -3.88
N SER A 160 11.95 -3.43 -3.89
CA SER A 160 11.10 -3.17 -5.06
C SER A 160 11.92 -2.72 -6.27
N ASN A 161 12.76 -1.70 -6.11
CA ASN A 161 13.62 -1.21 -7.20
C ASN A 161 14.83 -0.46 -6.64
N CYS A 162 16.03 -0.83 -7.11
CA CYS A 162 17.27 -0.13 -6.75
C CYS A 162 17.44 1.21 -7.48
N ASP A 163 16.73 1.43 -8.60
CA ASP A 163 16.84 2.65 -9.40
C ASP A 163 16.32 3.90 -8.66
N PHE A 164 15.52 3.70 -7.59
CA PHE A 164 15.07 4.78 -6.72
C PHE A 164 16.09 5.20 -5.66
N MET A 165 17.22 4.47 -5.55
CA MET A 165 18.25 4.73 -4.57
C MET A 165 19.24 5.76 -5.10
N SER A 166 19.66 6.71 -4.24
CA SER A 166 20.85 7.51 -4.52
C SER A 166 22.11 6.62 -4.57
N PRO A 167 23.22 7.07 -5.16
CA PRO A 167 24.47 6.30 -5.18
C PRO A 167 24.92 5.84 -3.78
N ASP A 168 24.78 6.70 -2.76
CA ASP A 168 25.14 6.36 -1.39
C ASP A 168 24.20 5.32 -0.77
N GLN A 169 22.91 5.42 -1.03
CA GLN A 169 21.91 4.42 -0.58
C GLN A 169 22.15 3.07 -1.26
N LEU A 170 22.46 3.08 -2.57
CA LEU A 170 22.79 1.87 -3.31
C LEU A 170 24.04 1.19 -2.75
N ALA A 171 25.07 1.96 -2.43
CA ALA A 171 26.28 1.43 -1.81
C ALA A 171 26.02 0.79 -0.45
N GLN A 172 25.15 1.41 0.38
CA GLN A 172 24.72 0.84 1.67
C GLN A 172 23.91 -0.44 1.48
N PHE A 173 22.97 -0.44 0.52
CA PHE A 173 22.19 -1.62 0.19
C PHE A 173 23.05 -2.76 -0.33
N ASP A 174 24.10 -2.47 -1.13
CA ASP A 174 25.07 -3.45 -1.61
C ASP A 174 25.82 -4.16 -0.47
N GLU A 175 26.09 -3.46 0.63
CA GLU A 175 26.68 -4.09 1.81
C GLU A 175 25.68 -4.98 2.55
N VAL A 176 24.40 -4.61 2.60
CA VAL A 176 23.36 -5.44 3.19
C VAL A 176 23.14 -6.71 2.37
N ARG A 177 23.00 -6.58 1.04
CA ARG A 177 22.71 -7.73 0.16
C ARG A 177 23.82 -8.79 0.13
N LYS A 178 25.05 -8.44 0.47
CA LYS A 178 26.18 -9.39 0.59
C LYS A 178 26.08 -10.25 1.87
N GLN A 179 25.30 -9.82 2.84
CA GLN A 179 25.21 -10.42 4.17
C GLN A 179 23.92 -11.21 4.38
N VAL A 180 22.89 -10.99 3.56
CA VAL A 180 21.60 -11.69 3.68
C VAL A 180 21.61 -13.01 2.90
N ALA A 181 20.69 -13.91 3.28
CA ALA A 181 20.55 -15.20 2.58
C ALA A 181 20.07 -15.03 1.15
N TYR A 182 19.14 -14.11 0.92
CA TYR A 182 18.55 -13.88 -0.40
C TYR A 182 17.93 -12.48 -0.51
N VAL A 183 17.96 -11.90 -1.71
CA VAL A 183 17.24 -10.68 -2.05
C VAL A 183 16.30 -10.94 -3.21
N GLN A 184 15.01 -10.72 -3.00
CA GLN A 184 13.99 -10.71 -4.04
C GLN A 184 13.74 -9.28 -4.51
N TYR A 185 13.83 -9.07 -5.81
CA TYR A 185 13.55 -7.77 -6.43
C TYR A 185 12.12 -7.73 -6.99
N GLY A 186 11.55 -6.53 -7.01
CA GLY A 186 10.17 -6.28 -7.42
C GLY A 186 9.17 -6.59 -6.33
N GLY A 187 7.89 -6.49 -6.67
CA GLY A 187 6.79 -6.84 -5.78
C GLY A 187 6.00 -5.65 -5.23
N SER A 188 6.49 -4.41 -5.36
CA SER A 188 5.75 -3.22 -4.92
C SER A 188 5.12 -3.43 -3.54
N CYS A 189 3.87 -3.06 -3.33
CA CYS A 189 3.17 -3.27 -2.05
C CYS A 189 2.92 -4.75 -1.72
N PHE A 190 2.93 -5.66 -2.69
CA PHE A 190 2.85 -7.10 -2.42
C PHE A 190 3.97 -7.59 -1.50
N ALA A 191 5.17 -7.02 -1.65
CA ALA A 191 6.32 -7.36 -0.80
C ALA A 191 6.07 -7.06 0.68
N TYR A 192 5.38 -5.95 1.00
CA TYR A 192 4.99 -5.62 2.37
C TYR A 192 3.95 -6.58 2.93
N GLY A 193 3.00 -7.03 2.12
CA GLY A 193 2.05 -8.07 2.49
C GLY A 193 2.74 -9.41 2.79
N VAL A 194 3.73 -9.78 1.97
CA VAL A 194 4.56 -10.97 2.15
C VAL A 194 5.35 -10.88 3.47
N LEU A 195 5.94 -9.72 3.77
CA LEU A 195 6.61 -9.44 5.05
C LEU A 195 5.64 -9.59 6.24
N ALA A 196 4.46 -8.97 6.17
CA ALA A 196 3.45 -9.07 7.22
C ALA A 196 2.98 -10.52 7.45
N SER A 197 3.07 -11.37 6.43
CA SER A 197 2.73 -12.81 6.50
C SER A 197 3.88 -13.70 6.98
N GLY A 198 5.03 -13.14 7.37
CA GLY A 198 6.19 -13.88 7.86
C GLY A 198 6.91 -14.71 6.79
N ARG A 199 6.83 -14.32 5.51
CA ARG A 199 7.51 -15.02 4.41
C ARG A 199 8.83 -14.35 4.01
N SER A 200 9.04 -13.09 4.39
CA SER A 200 10.29 -12.34 4.27
C SER A 200 10.59 -11.61 5.59
N ASP A 201 11.74 -10.92 5.64
CA ASP A 201 12.26 -10.21 6.83
C ASP A 201 12.48 -8.73 6.56
#